data_21da9f51c1536d63ab7fcfacea5a7164
#
_entry.id   21da9f51c1536d63ab7fcfacea5a7164
#
_cell.length_a   1.000
_cell.length_b   1.000
_cell.length_c   1.000
_cell.angle_alpha   90.00
_cell.angle_beta   90.00
_cell.angle_gamma   90.00
#
_symmetry.space_group_name_H-M   'P 1'
#
loop_
_entity.id
_entity.type
_entity.pdbx_description
1 polymer ?
#
loop_
_entity_poly.entity_id
_entity_poly.type
_entity_poly.pdbx_seq_one_letter_code
_entity_poly.pdbx_strand_id
1 'polypeptide(L)'
;MKAQYGKWTNAFSAVTALAYVALVVPSDVLAQQKAAEVKKNIVGVWKLVSDVNTGPDGVVKKGAAFGPTPKGTFIFTRGGNYASVNTRPDIPKFAAGNRMKGTAEENQAVVQGTIAHFGTYSVSPDGKALLLKVQGGTWPGWVGTEQRRDLTLVGDDLKYSVVASIGGTSELVYKRVK
;
A
#
# COMPACT_ATOMS: atom_id res chain seq x y z
N MET A 1 26.63 -52.84 -76.29
CA MET A 1 26.89 -51.72 -75.40
C MET A 1 25.53 -51.23 -74.89
N LYS A 2 25.23 -51.50 -73.63
CA LYS A 2 23.96 -51.06 -72.97
C LYS A 2 24.31 -49.99 -71.99
N ALA A 3 23.82 -48.75 -72.17
CA ALA A 3 23.95 -47.63 -71.26
C ALA A 3 22.92 -47.76 -70.13
N GLN A 4 23.35 -47.74 -68.89
CA GLN A 4 22.46 -47.67 -67.68
C GLN A 4 22.30 -46.19 -67.31
N TYR A 5 21.03 -45.77 -67.28
CA TYR A 5 20.65 -44.47 -66.71
C TYR A 5 20.36 -44.60 -65.24
N GLY A 6 21.16 -43.92 -64.40
CA GLY A 6 20.93 -43.83 -62.99
C GLY A 6 19.79 -42.85 -62.68
N LYS A 7 18.86 -43.28 -61.84
CA LYS A 7 17.76 -42.47 -61.31
C LYS A 7 18.28 -41.59 -60.15
N TRP A 8 18.19 -40.29 -60.31
CA TRP A 8 18.39 -39.32 -59.21
C TRP A 8 17.08 -39.16 -58.44
N THR A 9 17.06 -39.56 -57.20
CA THR A 9 15.95 -39.31 -56.25
C THR A 9 16.21 -38.00 -55.50
N ASN A 10 15.45 -36.97 -55.83
CA ASN A 10 15.46 -35.68 -55.11
C ASN A 10 14.74 -35.86 -53.79
N ALA A 11 15.49 -35.85 -52.67
CA ALA A 11 14.94 -35.78 -51.31
C ALA A 11 14.59 -34.32 -51.03
N PHE A 12 13.31 -33.98 -51.05
CA PHE A 12 12.82 -32.70 -50.53
C PHE A 12 12.81 -32.73 -49.00
N SER A 13 13.79 -32.06 -48.39
CA SER A 13 13.73 -31.78 -46.94
C SER A 13 12.71 -30.68 -46.68
N ALA A 14 11.58 -31.05 -46.10
CA ALA A 14 10.61 -30.08 -45.61
C ALA A 14 11.17 -29.42 -44.32
N VAL A 15 11.62 -28.19 -44.43
CA VAL A 15 11.95 -27.37 -43.26
C VAL A 15 10.66 -26.80 -42.70
N THR A 16 10.19 -27.38 -41.60
CA THR A 16 9.01 -26.88 -40.85
C THR A 16 9.44 -25.66 -40.05
N ALA A 17 9.16 -24.48 -40.56
CA ALA A 17 9.37 -23.21 -39.83
C ALA A 17 8.33 -23.10 -38.70
N LEU A 18 8.71 -23.34 -37.46
CA LEU A 18 7.90 -23.00 -36.29
C LEU A 18 7.86 -21.47 -36.16
N ALA A 19 6.73 -20.88 -36.56
CA ALA A 19 6.47 -19.46 -36.32
C ALA A 19 6.20 -19.26 -34.82
N TYR A 20 7.17 -18.70 -34.09
CA TYR A 20 6.98 -18.22 -32.73
C TYR A 20 6.07 -16.96 -32.77
N VAL A 21 4.80 -17.12 -32.48
CA VAL A 21 3.90 -16.00 -32.23
C VAL A 21 4.18 -15.47 -30.84
N ALA A 22 4.98 -14.41 -30.75
CA ALA A 22 5.14 -13.68 -29.50
C ALA A 22 3.81 -12.99 -29.18
N LEU A 23 3.07 -13.51 -28.20
CA LEU A 23 1.88 -12.87 -27.64
C LEU A 23 2.31 -11.59 -26.93
N VAL A 24 2.14 -10.46 -27.57
CA VAL A 24 2.30 -9.13 -26.95
C VAL A 24 1.08 -8.91 -26.05
N VAL A 25 1.26 -9.08 -24.73
CA VAL A 25 0.22 -8.75 -23.74
C VAL A 25 0.12 -7.22 -23.66
N PRO A 26 -1.07 -6.63 -23.86
CA PRO A 26 -1.25 -5.18 -23.75
C PRO A 26 -0.82 -4.67 -22.36
N SER A 27 -0.20 -3.50 -22.31
CA SER A 27 0.28 -2.86 -21.07
C SER A 27 -0.82 -2.70 -20.00
N ASP A 28 -2.06 -2.44 -20.44
CA ASP A 28 -3.22 -2.28 -19.57
C ASP A 28 -3.62 -3.59 -18.87
N VAL A 29 -3.47 -4.72 -19.55
CA VAL A 29 -3.73 -6.05 -18.95
C VAL A 29 -2.70 -6.36 -17.86
N LEU A 30 -1.43 -6.05 -18.11
CA LEU A 30 -0.35 -6.22 -17.12
C LEU A 30 -0.57 -5.30 -15.91
N ALA A 31 -1.00 -4.05 -16.12
CA ALA A 31 -1.31 -3.12 -15.05
C ALA A 31 -2.47 -3.62 -14.18
N GLN A 32 -3.57 -4.09 -14.80
CA GLN A 32 -4.71 -4.65 -14.09
C GLN A 32 -4.37 -5.90 -13.28
N GLN A 33 -3.53 -6.79 -13.83
CA GLN A 33 -3.05 -7.97 -13.11
C GLN A 33 -2.24 -7.58 -11.88
N LYS A 34 -1.37 -6.57 -11.99
CA LYS A 34 -0.57 -6.06 -10.88
C LYS A 34 -1.44 -5.43 -9.78
N ALA A 35 -2.44 -4.62 -10.16
CA ALA A 35 -3.40 -4.06 -9.21
C ALA A 35 -4.19 -5.14 -8.47
N ALA A 36 -4.65 -6.18 -9.17
CA ALA A 36 -5.39 -7.30 -8.60
C ALA A 36 -4.52 -8.11 -7.62
N GLU A 37 -3.24 -8.32 -7.96
CA GLU A 37 -2.28 -9.00 -7.09
C GLU A 37 -2.04 -8.20 -5.80
N VAL A 38 -1.79 -6.89 -5.90
CA VAL A 38 -1.63 -6.02 -4.74
C VAL A 38 -2.90 -6.03 -3.89
N LYS A 39 -4.08 -5.92 -4.50
CA LYS A 39 -5.37 -5.96 -3.79
C LYS A 39 -5.58 -7.27 -3.04
N LYS A 40 -5.16 -8.40 -3.60
CA LYS A 40 -5.20 -9.73 -2.94
C LYS A 40 -4.22 -9.78 -1.77
N ASN A 41 -2.99 -9.33 -2.01
CA ASN A 41 -1.89 -9.48 -1.06
C ASN A 41 -1.93 -8.48 0.09
N ILE A 42 -2.64 -7.33 -0.03
CA ILE A 42 -2.74 -6.35 1.05
C ILE A 42 -3.74 -6.76 2.13
N VAL A 43 -4.70 -7.64 1.82
CA VAL A 43 -5.72 -8.10 2.77
C VAL A 43 -5.08 -8.70 4.02
N GLY A 44 -5.53 -8.25 5.19
CA GLY A 44 -5.03 -8.72 6.48
C GLY A 44 -4.84 -7.59 7.48
N VAL A 45 -4.12 -7.91 8.55
CA VAL A 45 -3.79 -7.00 9.64
C VAL A 45 -2.31 -6.66 9.59
N TRP A 46 -2.01 -5.36 9.72
CA TRP A 46 -0.67 -4.81 9.61
C TRP A 46 -0.37 -3.97 10.84
N LYS A 47 0.77 -4.22 11.47
CA LYS A 47 1.24 -3.49 12.65
C LYS A 47 2.21 -2.41 12.24
N LEU A 48 2.01 -1.17 12.69
CA LEU A 48 2.94 -0.06 12.50
C LEU A 48 4.27 -0.34 13.20
N VAL A 49 5.38 -0.14 12.49
CA VAL A 49 6.74 -0.33 13.02
C VAL A 49 7.58 0.92 12.97
N SER A 50 7.31 1.84 12.04
CA SER A 50 7.96 3.16 12.03
C SER A 50 7.13 4.21 11.32
N ASP A 51 7.34 5.49 11.69
CA ASP A 51 6.93 6.66 10.94
C ASP A 51 8.11 7.61 10.80
N VAL A 52 8.23 8.22 9.62
CA VAL A 52 9.22 9.24 9.32
C VAL A 52 8.51 10.38 8.63
N ASN A 53 8.62 11.59 9.17
CA ASN A 53 8.06 12.78 8.55
C ASN A 53 9.18 13.64 7.97
N THR A 54 8.99 14.12 6.73
CA THR A 54 9.78 15.17 6.11
C THR A 54 8.93 16.44 6.11
N GLY A 55 9.32 17.39 6.92
CA GLY A 55 8.61 18.67 7.05
C GLY A 55 8.63 19.50 5.77
N PRO A 56 7.83 20.58 5.69
CA PRO A 56 7.84 21.50 4.56
C PRO A 56 9.22 22.17 4.33
N ASP A 57 10.03 22.25 5.38
CA ASP A 57 11.41 22.75 5.40
C ASP A 57 12.45 21.71 4.96
N GLY A 58 12.03 20.50 4.59
CA GLY A 58 12.89 19.39 4.24
C GLY A 58 13.52 18.66 5.43
N VAL A 59 13.23 19.08 6.67
CA VAL A 59 13.76 18.43 7.88
C VAL A 59 13.11 17.08 8.10
N VAL A 60 13.94 16.03 8.22
CA VAL A 60 13.50 14.65 8.44
C VAL A 60 13.45 14.34 9.93
N LYS A 61 12.29 13.91 10.42
CA LYS A 61 12.06 13.54 11.83
C LYS A 61 11.47 12.14 11.92
N LYS A 62 12.18 11.22 12.61
CA LYS A 62 11.65 9.88 12.95
C LYS A 62 10.71 10.02 14.14
N GLY A 63 9.56 9.33 14.08
CA GLY A 63 8.57 9.32 15.14
C GLY A 63 7.91 10.69 15.38
N ALA A 64 7.85 11.55 14.37
CA ALA A 64 7.32 12.90 14.53
C ALA A 64 5.85 12.90 14.98
N ALA A 65 5.04 12.01 14.42
CA ALA A 65 3.62 11.90 14.75
C ALA A 65 3.38 10.94 15.94
N PHE A 66 4.04 9.75 15.93
CA PHE A 66 3.68 8.66 16.82
C PHE A 66 4.80 8.21 17.75
N GLY A 67 5.87 9.01 17.89
CA GLY A 67 7.00 8.72 18.77
C GLY A 67 7.95 7.65 18.22
N PRO A 68 9.06 7.36 18.96
CA PRO A 68 10.12 6.45 18.50
C PRO A 68 9.69 4.97 18.46
N THR A 69 8.65 4.60 19.20
CA THR A 69 8.10 3.24 19.25
C THR A 69 6.59 3.28 18.98
N PRO A 70 6.17 3.63 17.76
CA PRO A 70 4.76 3.87 17.45
C PRO A 70 3.93 2.61 17.66
N LYS A 71 2.66 2.80 18.04
CA LYS A 71 1.66 1.73 18.06
C LYS A 71 0.65 2.00 16.99
N GLY A 72 0.27 0.98 16.23
CA GLY A 72 -0.75 1.17 15.21
C GLY A 72 -1.12 -0.11 14.52
N THR A 73 -2.30 -0.07 13.95
CA THR A 73 -2.86 -1.18 13.16
C THR A 73 -3.49 -0.62 11.90
N PHE A 74 -3.26 -1.30 10.80
CA PHE A 74 -3.97 -1.09 9.55
C PHE A 74 -4.60 -2.41 9.13
N ILE A 75 -5.91 -2.41 8.89
CA ILE A 75 -6.69 -3.59 8.54
C ILE A 75 -7.28 -3.37 7.16
N PHE A 76 -7.10 -4.35 6.27
CA PHE A 76 -7.73 -4.37 4.95
C PHE A 76 -8.57 -5.63 4.81
N THR A 77 -9.82 -5.47 4.41
CA THR A 77 -10.75 -6.59 4.16
C THR A 77 -10.83 -6.94 2.69
N ARG A 78 -11.21 -8.17 2.37
CA ARG A 78 -11.48 -8.60 0.98
C ARG A 78 -12.60 -7.79 0.33
N GLY A 79 -13.56 -7.33 1.12
CA GLY A 79 -14.69 -6.51 0.67
C GLY A 79 -14.34 -5.06 0.33
N GLY A 80 -13.04 -4.67 0.41
CA GLY A 80 -12.60 -3.32 0.06
C GLY A 80 -12.81 -2.29 1.17
N ASN A 81 -13.02 -2.72 2.41
CA ASN A 81 -13.07 -1.83 3.57
C ASN A 81 -11.71 -1.81 4.28
N TYR A 82 -11.41 -0.71 4.94
CA TYR A 82 -10.22 -0.57 5.76
C TYR A 82 -10.51 0.15 7.07
N ALA A 83 -9.65 -0.08 8.07
CA ALA A 83 -9.55 0.72 9.29
C ALA A 83 -8.07 0.91 9.65
N SER A 84 -7.71 2.11 10.06
CA SER A 84 -6.36 2.46 10.49
C SER A 84 -6.42 3.19 11.81
N VAL A 85 -5.57 2.79 12.75
CA VAL A 85 -5.37 3.49 14.02
C VAL A 85 -3.87 3.53 14.29
N ASN A 86 -3.31 4.72 14.43
CA ASN A 86 -1.91 4.93 14.81
C ASN A 86 -1.87 5.85 16.03
N THR A 87 -1.05 5.52 17.01
CA THR A 87 -1.00 6.25 18.27
C THR A 87 0.39 6.24 18.88
N ARG A 88 0.70 7.26 19.65
CA ARG A 88 1.88 7.32 20.52
C ARG A 88 1.68 6.38 21.72
N PRO A 89 2.73 5.73 22.21
CA PRO A 89 2.66 4.87 23.39
C PRO A 89 2.57 5.64 24.71
N ASP A 90 2.94 6.93 24.69
CA ASP A 90 3.14 7.81 25.86
C ASP A 90 1.97 8.77 26.11
N ILE A 91 0.81 8.54 25.49
CA ILE A 91 -0.40 9.33 25.81
C ILE A 91 -0.79 9.10 27.27
N PRO A 92 -0.94 10.17 28.07
CA PRO A 92 -1.28 10.02 29.48
C PRO A 92 -2.68 9.44 29.68
N LYS A 93 -2.86 8.71 30.76
CA LYS A 93 -4.20 8.31 31.21
C LYS A 93 -4.92 9.52 31.77
N PHE A 94 -6.21 9.63 31.45
CA PHE A 94 -7.04 10.70 32.03
C PHE A 94 -7.14 10.55 33.55
N ALA A 95 -6.72 11.57 34.31
CA ALA A 95 -6.72 11.56 35.76
C ALA A 95 -8.13 11.31 36.35
N ALA A 96 -9.16 11.84 35.66
CA ALA A 96 -10.55 11.64 36.06
C ALA A 96 -11.09 10.23 35.75
N GLY A 97 -10.32 9.34 35.06
CA GLY A 97 -10.79 8.03 34.61
C GLY A 97 -12.00 8.10 33.66
N ASN A 98 -12.30 9.27 33.13
CA ASN A 98 -13.45 9.54 32.27
C ASN A 98 -13.03 10.42 31.10
N ARG A 99 -13.17 9.91 29.87
CA ARG A 99 -12.75 10.61 28.64
C ARG A 99 -13.45 11.94 28.40
N MET A 100 -14.65 12.14 28.99
CA MET A 100 -15.42 13.39 28.85
C MET A 100 -14.98 14.44 29.89
N LYS A 101 -14.09 14.08 30.82
CA LYS A 101 -13.57 14.94 31.91
C LYS A 101 -12.05 15.10 31.82
N GLY A 102 -11.48 14.91 30.62
CA GLY A 102 -10.06 15.16 30.39
C GLY A 102 -9.71 16.65 30.53
N THR A 103 -8.51 16.93 31.08
CA THR A 103 -7.97 18.30 31.05
C THR A 103 -7.67 18.74 29.60
N ALA A 104 -7.41 20.02 29.41
CA ALA A 104 -7.03 20.54 28.08
C ALA A 104 -5.77 19.84 27.56
N GLU A 105 -4.77 19.62 28.42
CA GLU A 105 -3.49 18.97 28.09
C GLU A 105 -3.68 17.50 27.77
N GLU A 106 -4.51 16.76 28.52
CA GLU A 106 -4.84 15.36 28.24
C GLU A 106 -5.54 15.21 26.88
N ASN A 107 -6.53 16.07 26.61
CA ASN A 107 -7.24 16.08 25.33
C ASN A 107 -6.30 16.44 24.17
N GLN A 108 -5.42 17.42 24.36
CA GLN A 108 -4.42 17.81 23.36
C GLN A 108 -3.45 16.66 23.08
N ALA A 109 -2.98 15.95 24.10
CA ALA A 109 -2.09 14.80 23.92
C ALA A 109 -2.74 13.69 23.11
N VAL A 110 -4.03 13.39 23.31
CA VAL A 110 -4.77 12.43 22.51
C VAL A 110 -4.89 12.88 21.06
N VAL A 111 -5.27 14.13 20.83
CA VAL A 111 -5.44 14.67 19.46
C VAL A 111 -4.12 14.69 18.70
N GLN A 112 -3.03 15.15 19.34
CA GLN A 112 -1.71 15.23 18.70
C GLN A 112 -1.05 13.87 18.53
N GLY A 113 -1.35 12.92 19.41
CA GLY A 113 -0.71 11.61 19.45
C GLY A 113 -1.48 10.49 18.76
N THR A 114 -2.69 10.75 18.24
CA THR A 114 -3.52 9.70 17.64
C THR A 114 -4.14 10.15 16.32
N ILE A 115 -4.07 9.28 15.32
CA ILE A 115 -4.89 9.39 14.12
C ILE A 115 -5.59 8.06 13.87
N ALA A 116 -6.90 8.10 13.69
CA ALA A 116 -7.71 6.95 13.32
C ALA A 116 -8.65 7.33 12.18
N HIS A 117 -8.78 6.46 11.20
CA HIS A 117 -9.73 6.65 10.11
C HIS A 117 -10.13 5.30 9.50
N PHE A 118 -11.31 5.28 8.90
CA PHE A 118 -11.85 4.11 8.23
C PHE A 118 -12.63 4.50 6.98
N GLY A 119 -12.89 3.52 6.14
CA GLY A 119 -13.63 3.72 4.90
C GLY A 119 -13.44 2.56 3.93
N THR A 120 -13.45 2.89 2.64
CA THR A 120 -13.20 1.93 1.57
C THR A 120 -11.86 2.19 0.89
N TYR A 121 -11.26 1.14 0.30
CA TYR A 121 -10.02 1.26 -0.45
C TYR A 121 -10.10 0.63 -1.82
N SER A 122 -9.30 1.16 -2.72
CA SER A 122 -8.94 0.56 -3.99
C SER A 122 -7.44 0.66 -4.23
N VAL A 123 -6.94 -0.06 -5.23
CA VAL A 123 -5.54 0.00 -5.68
C VAL A 123 -5.53 0.69 -7.03
N SER A 124 -4.58 1.60 -7.26
CA SER A 124 -4.39 2.24 -8.56
C SER A 124 -4.13 1.21 -9.65
N PRO A 125 -4.50 1.45 -10.92
CA PRO A 125 -4.33 0.48 -12.01
C PRO A 125 -2.90 -0.07 -12.14
N ASP A 126 -1.89 0.76 -11.88
CA ASP A 126 -0.48 0.39 -11.92
C ASP A 126 0.01 -0.38 -10.67
N GLY A 127 -0.84 -0.58 -9.67
CA GLY A 127 -0.51 -1.25 -8.41
C GLY A 127 0.39 -0.46 -7.47
N LYS A 128 0.63 0.83 -7.72
CA LYS A 128 1.61 1.64 -6.99
C LYS A 128 1.01 2.53 -5.90
N ALA A 129 -0.31 2.61 -5.80
CA ALA A 129 -0.97 3.42 -4.79
C ALA A 129 -2.23 2.77 -4.24
N LEU A 130 -2.50 3.05 -2.96
CA LEU A 130 -3.81 2.90 -2.33
C LEU A 130 -4.59 4.19 -2.49
N LEU A 131 -5.85 4.07 -2.83
CA LEU A 131 -6.82 5.15 -2.87
C LEU A 131 -7.82 4.90 -1.75
N LEU A 132 -7.78 5.72 -0.71
CA LEU A 132 -8.59 5.55 0.50
C LEU A 132 -9.72 6.58 0.51
N LYS A 133 -10.97 6.14 0.34
CA LYS A 133 -12.15 7.00 0.55
C LYS A 133 -12.47 7.01 2.03
N VAL A 134 -12.17 8.11 2.69
CA VAL A 134 -12.32 8.26 4.15
C VAL A 134 -13.79 8.54 4.48
N GLN A 135 -14.43 7.64 5.25
CA GLN A 135 -15.81 7.77 5.70
C GLN A 135 -15.93 8.36 7.09
N GLY A 136 -14.89 8.21 7.92
CA GLY A 136 -14.83 8.77 9.26
C GLY A 136 -13.44 8.67 9.86
N GLY A 137 -13.17 9.46 10.89
CA GLY A 137 -11.87 9.47 11.55
C GLY A 137 -11.72 10.59 12.56
N THR A 138 -10.58 10.59 13.25
CA THR A 138 -10.22 11.61 14.26
C THR A 138 -9.74 12.92 13.65
N TRP A 139 -9.39 12.92 12.34
CA TRP A 139 -9.05 14.13 11.60
C TRP A 139 -10.18 14.51 10.63
N PRO A 140 -11.06 15.47 11.00
CA PRO A 140 -12.21 15.85 10.18
C PRO A 140 -11.85 16.31 8.76
N GLY A 141 -10.65 16.88 8.57
CA GLY A 141 -10.20 17.35 7.26
C GLY A 141 -10.03 16.27 6.20
N TRP A 142 -10.03 14.99 6.58
CA TRP A 142 -10.00 13.88 5.61
C TRP A 142 -11.37 13.26 5.34
N VAL A 143 -12.37 13.49 6.19
CA VAL A 143 -13.69 12.87 6.03
C VAL A 143 -14.35 13.35 4.74
N GLY A 144 -14.85 12.39 3.95
CA GLY A 144 -15.45 12.68 2.64
C GLY A 144 -14.43 12.84 1.49
N THR A 145 -13.13 12.77 1.75
CA THR A 145 -12.10 12.89 0.73
C THR A 145 -11.55 11.53 0.28
N GLU A 146 -10.88 11.53 -0.88
CA GLU A 146 -10.03 10.42 -1.30
C GLU A 146 -8.56 10.76 -1.03
N GLN A 147 -7.90 9.90 -0.25
CA GLN A 147 -6.50 10.04 0.12
C GLN A 147 -5.65 9.05 -0.66
N ARG A 148 -4.69 9.55 -1.44
CA ARG A 148 -3.69 8.72 -2.12
C ARG A 148 -2.54 8.37 -1.17
N ARG A 149 -2.12 7.11 -1.19
CA ARG A 149 -0.94 6.58 -0.48
C ARG A 149 -0.05 5.90 -1.50
N ASP A 150 1.10 6.48 -1.84
CA ASP A 150 2.06 5.80 -2.72
C ASP A 150 2.63 4.59 -1.99
N LEU A 151 2.48 3.41 -2.62
CA LEU A 151 2.56 2.11 -1.98
C LEU A 151 3.75 1.30 -2.47
N THR A 152 4.43 0.65 -1.52
CA THR A 152 5.31 -0.50 -1.76
C THR A 152 4.86 -1.66 -0.89
N LEU A 153 4.58 -2.82 -1.48
CA LEU A 153 4.19 -4.05 -0.80
C LEU A 153 5.10 -5.17 -1.24
N VAL A 154 5.91 -5.70 -0.32
CA VAL A 154 6.86 -6.80 -0.59
C VAL A 154 6.77 -7.81 0.54
N GLY A 155 6.22 -8.99 0.26
CA GLY A 155 6.02 -10.02 1.27
C GLY A 155 5.19 -9.53 2.46
N ASP A 156 5.77 -9.54 3.64
CA ASP A 156 5.16 -9.11 4.89
C ASP A 156 5.47 -7.62 5.24
N ASP A 157 6.04 -6.86 4.31
CA ASP A 157 6.34 -5.44 4.47
C ASP A 157 5.41 -4.58 3.63
N LEU A 158 4.70 -3.65 4.30
CA LEU A 158 3.85 -2.63 3.71
C LEU A 158 4.44 -1.26 4.04
N LYS A 159 4.82 -0.50 3.03
CA LYS A 159 5.30 0.87 3.15
C LYS A 159 4.43 1.79 2.31
N TYR A 160 4.08 2.94 2.84
CA TYR A 160 3.46 4.00 2.03
C TYR A 160 3.92 5.39 2.45
N SER A 161 3.79 6.33 1.52
CA SER A 161 3.93 7.76 1.79
C SER A 161 2.60 8.50 1.63
N VAL A 162 2.46 9.61 2.36
CA VAL A 162 1.26 10.42 2.39
C VAL A 162 1.57 11.88 2.73
N VAL A 163 0.78 12.81 2.20
CA VAL A 163 0.74 14.18 2.73
C VAL A 163 0.22 14.11 4.16
N ALA A 164 1.05 14.50 5.11
CA ALA A 164 0.77 14.33 6.54
C ALA A 164 -0.20 15.39 7.07
N SER A 165 -1.09 14.97 7.99
CA SER A 165 -1.99 15.90 8.70
C SER A 165 -1.25 16.90 9.62
N ILE A 166 0.02 16.60 9.94
CA ILE A 166 0.93 17.47 10.70
C ILE A 166 1.80 18.36 9.82
N GLY A 167 1.59 18.34 8.50
CA GLY A 167 2.40 19.03 7.49
C GLY A 167 3.54 18.17 6.93
N GLY A 168 3.94 18.50 5.70
CA GLY A 168 4.97 17.74 4.97
C GLY A 168 4.50 16.39 4.49
N THR A 169 5.43 15.44 4.35
CA THR A 169 5.18 14.07 3.89
C THR A 169 5.59 13.07 4.96
N SER A 170 4.70 12.15 5.30
CA SER A 170 5.01 11.02 6.18
C SER A 170 5.20 9.74 5.38
N GLU A 171 6.24 8.99 5.74
CA GLU A 171 6.48 7.62 5.33
C GLU A 171 6.21 6.69 6.51
N LEU A 172 5.30 5.72 6.31
CA LEU A 172 4.93 4.75 7.33
C LEU A 172 5.26 3.33 6.85
N VAL A 173 5.83 2.56 7.76
CA VAL A 173 6.18 1.15 7.52
C VAL A 173 5.38 0.27 8.47
N TYR A 174 4.77 -0.75 7.89
CA TYR A 174 4.00 -1.76 8.63
C TYR A 174 4.52 -3.16 8.33
N LYS A 175 4.38 -4.05 9.31
CA LYS A 175 4.62 -5.49 9.18
C LYS A 175 3.30 -6.25 9.29
N ARG A 176 3.15 -7.30 8.48
CA ARG A 176 1.99 -8.19 8.57
C ARG A 176 1.93 -8.88 9.92
N VAL A 177 0.74 -8.94 10.49
CA VAL A 177 0.45 -9.78 11.67
C VAL A 177 0.13 -11.19 11.18
N LYS A 178 0.86 -12.16 11.72
CA LYS A 178 0.65 -13.61 11.46
C LYS A 178 -0.30 -14.20 12.48
#